data_4942011c0aa2bbf415a0b1be68c73ef7
#
_entry.id   4942011c0aa2bbf415a0b1be68c73ef7
#
_cell.length_a   1.000
_cell.length_b   1.000
_cell.length_c   1.000
_cell.angle_alpha   90.00
_cell.angle_beta   90.00
_cell.angle_gamma   90.00
#
_symmetry.space_group_name_H-M   'P 1'
#
loop_
_entity.id
_entity.type
_entity.pdbx_description
1 polymer ?
#
loop_
_entity_poly.entity_id
_entity_poly.type
_entity_poly.pdbx_seq_one_letter_code
_entity_poly.pdbx_strand_id
1 'polypeptide(L)'
;KHIFRIEVTYQTGEFSLYKLEDDKNNSADAERVRQQIKDAGREIQKTIVSLQNSESIKQDIKYLVVIEGQASADGYYLNDYYNNDVLSYQRALALHRFWKEEALIDFSNMDKCELVISGSGEGGVPRFTENDYKKNPQYVIGSSIKKSDYEKFNQRFLIHIVPVIGNIKMDD
;
A
#
# COMPACT_ATOMS: atom_id res chain seq x y z
N LYS A 1 -11.19 12.01 -2.22
CA LYS A 1 -10.41 10.85 -1.78
C LYS A 1 -9.58 10.32 -2.94
N HIS A 2 -8.29 10.16 -2.72
CA HIS A 2 -7.36 9.60 -3.70
C HIS A 2 -6.81 8.28 -3.16
N ILE A 3 -6.66 7.29 -4.03
CA ILE A 3 -6.09 5.99 -3.69
C ILE A 3 -4.99 5.66 -4.69
N PHE A 4 -3.79 5.38 -4.18
CA PHE A 4 -2.68 4.85 -4.96
C PHE A 4 -2.52 3.36 -4.65
N ARG A 5 -2.22 2.58 -5.66
CA ARG A 5 -2.03 1.14 -5.55
C ARG A 5 -0.60 0.79 -5.92
N ILE A 6 0.07 0.04 -5.07
CA ILE A 6 1.44 -0.42 -5.29
C ILE A 6 1.48 -1.92 -5.09
N GLU A 7 1.74 -2.66 -6.14
CA GLU A 7 1.88 -4.12 -6.09
C GLU A 7 3.33 -4.47 -5.83
N VAL A 8 3.57 -5.39 -4.89
CA VAL A 8 4.91 -5.83 -4.51
C VAL A 8 4.88 -7.32 -4.22
N THR A 9 5.78 -8.07 -4.84
CA THR A 9 5.91 -9.50 -4.59
C THR A 9 7.07 -9.77 -3.64
N TYR A 10 6.75 -10.27 -2.46
CA TYR A 10 7.71 -10.59 -1.41
C TYR A 10 8.13 -12.06 -1.46
N GLN A 11 9.27 -12.36 -0.87
CA GLN A 11 9.57 -13.73 -0.46
C GLN A 11 8.55 -14.16 0.61
N THR A 12 8.26 -15.45 0.66
CA THR A 12 7.23 -16.00 1.56
C THR A 12 7.46 -15.57 3.01
N GLY A 13 6.43 -14.99 3.63
CA GLY A 13 6.46 -14.57 5.03
C GLY A 13 7.30 -13.32 5.31
N GLU A 14 7.87 -12.69 4.30
CA GLU A 14 8.73 -11.51 4.47
C GLU A 14 7.95 -10.21 4.37
N PHE A 15 8.42 -9.21 5.07
CA PHE A 15 7.83 -7.85 5.06
C PHE A 15 8.82 -6.77 4.62
N SER A 16 10.11 -7.08 4.54
CA SER A 16 11.13 -6.12 4.15
C SER A 16 11.13 -5.89 2.64
N LEU A 17 11.24 -4.62 2.23
CA LEU A 17 11.41 -4.27 0.81
C LEU A 17 12.78 -4.68 0.25
N TYR A 18 13.66 -5.16 1.09
CA TYR A 18 14.95 -5.74 0.69
C TYR A 18 14.91 -7.26 0.57
N LYS A 19 13.72 -7.86 0.78
CA LYS A 19 13.47 -9.31 0.66
C LYS A 19 12.31 -9.56 -0.30
N LEU A 20 12.40 -8.98 -1.48
CA LEU A 20 11.47 -9.22 -2.57
C LEU A 20 11.78 -10.56 -3.24
N GLU A 21 10.79 -11.13 -3.92
CA GLU A 21 10.98 -12.38 -4.67
C GLU A 21 12.15 -12.25 -5.65
N ASP A 22 12.23 -11.12 -6.37
CA ASP A 22 13.28 -10.85 -7.34
C ASP A 22 14.69 -10.72 -6.71
N ASP A 23 14.81 -10.45 -5.43
CA ASP A 23 16.11 -10.40 -4.76
C ASP A 23 16.83 -11.76 -4.79
N LYS A 24 16.09 -12.86 -4.91
CA LYS A 24 16.65 -14.21 -5.08
C LYS A 24 16.98 -14.55 -6.53
N ASN A 25 16.19 -14.03 -7.47
CA ASN A 25 16.20 -14.51 -8.85
C ASN A 25 16.78 -13.51 -9.83
N ASN A 26 16.52 -12.21 -9.63
CA ASN A 26 16.99 -11.14 -10.49
C ASN A 26 17.12 -9.84 -9.69
N SER A 27 18.30 -9.59 -9.15
CA SER A 27 18.56 -8.42 -8.31
C SER A 27 18.34 -7.09 -9.04
N ALA A 28 18.56 -7.04 -10.35
CA ALA A 28 18.31 -5.83 -11.13
C ALA A 28 16.82 -5.50 -11.19
N ASP A 29 15.94 -6.50 -11.29
CA ASP A 29 14.50 -6.30 -11.23
C ASP A 29 14.05 -5.86 -9.85
N ALA A 30 14.62 -6.41 -8.79
CA ALA A 30 14.34 -5.99 -7.43
C ALA A 30 14.70 -4.51 -7.22
N GLU A 31 15.84 -4.07 -7.70
CA GLU A 31 16.25 -2.66 -7.61
C GLU A 31 15.33 -1.75 -8.41
N ARG A 32 14.86 -2.19 -9.58
CA ARG A 32 13.89 -1.43 -10.37
C ARG A 32 12.57 -1.26 -9.61
N VAL A 33 12.10 -2.31 -8.95
CA VAL A 33 10.88 -2.26 -8.11
C VAL A 33 11.08 -1.25 -6.97
N ARG A 34 12.21 -1.30 -6.28
CA ARG A 34 12.51 -0.34 -5.20
C ARG A 34 12.55 1.10 -5.72
N GLN A 35 13.10 1.33 -6.92
CA GLN A 35 13.09 2.66 -7.52
C GLN A 35 11.67 3.12 -7.86
N GLN A 36 10.83 2.23 -8.39
CA GLN A 36 9.42 2.54 -8.66
C GLN A 36 8.67 2.90 -7.38
N ILE A 37 8.97 2.23 -6.27
CA ILE A 37 8.37 2.54 -4.95
C ILE A 37 8.79 3.92 -4.47
N LYS A 38 10.06 4.30 -4.63
CA LYS A 38 10.53 5.66 -4.32
C LYS A 38 9.79 6.70 -5.16
N ASP A 39 9.67 6.45 -6.46
CA ASP A 39 9.00 7.36 -7.39
C ASP A 39 7.51 7.50 -7.03
N ALA A 40 6.86 6.40 -6.65
CA ALA A 40 5.48 6.43 -6.18
C ALA A 40 5.32 7.31 -4.92
N GLY A 41 6.24 7.21 -3.98
CA GLY A 41 6.25 8.06 -2.79
C GLY A 41 6.35 9.54 -3.14
N ARG A 42 7.19 9.89 -4.10
CA ARG A 42 7.32 11.27 -4.58
C ARG A 42 6.04 11.77 -5.25
N GLU A 43 5.38 10.93 -6.05
CA GLU A 43 4.10 11.28 -6.68
C GLU A 43 2.99 11.48 -5.67
N ILE A 44 2.94 10.64 -4.64
CA ILE A 44 1.98 10.80 -3.54
C ILE A 44 2.23 12.13 -2.82
N GLN A 45 3.47 12.45 -2.51
CA GLN A 45 3.84 13.71 -1.86
C GLN A 45 3.43 14.91 -2.71
N LYS A 46 3.71 14.89 -4.00
CA LYS A 46 3.29 15.95 -4.94
C LYS A 46 1.77 16.11 -4.96
N THR A 47 1.04 15.00 -4.97
CA THR A 47 -0.43 15.04 -4.96
C THR A 47 -0.95 15.70 -3.69
N ILE A 48 -0.39 15.38 -2.53
CA ILE A 48 -0.78 16.00 -1.26
C ILE A 48 -0.51 17.51 -1.30
N VAL A 49 0.68 17.92 -1.73
CA VAL A 49 1.05 19.34 -1.83
C VAL A 49 0.12 20.07 -2.79
N SER A 50 -0.18 19.47 -3.93
CA SER A 50 -1.12 20.04 -4.92
C SER A 50 -2.52 20.22 -4.33
N LEU A 51 -3.03 19.24 -3.60
CA LEU A 51 -4.32 19.32 -2.93
C LEU A 51 -4.33 20.41 -1.85
N GLN A 52 -3.27 20.51 -1.07
CA GLN A 52 -3.12 21.56 -0.05
C GLN A 52 -3.13 22.96 -0.66
N ASN A 53 -2.48 23.14 -1.80
CA ASN A 53 -2.41 24.43 -2.47
C ASN A 53 -3.72 24.82 -3.14
N SER A 54 -4.52 23.87 -3.61
CA SER A 54 -5.76 24.16 -4.33
C SER A 54 -6.98 24.28 -3.41
N GLU A 55 -7.05 23.48 -2.36
CA GLU A 55 -8.26 23.35 -1.51
C GLU A 55 -8.12 24.01 -0.15
N SER A 56 -6.93 23.95 0.45
CA SER A 56 -6.72 24.40 1.83
C SER A 56 -6.69 25.91 2.01
N ILE A 57 -6.61 26.69 0.92
CA ILE A 57 -6.63 28.16 0.98
C ILE A 57 -7.97 28.69 1.53
N LYS A 58 -9.07 27.98 1.29
CA LYS A 58 -10.43 28.41 1.66
C LYS A 58 -10.94 27.74 2.91
N GLN A 59 -10.33 26.65 3.37
CA GLN A 59 -10.75 25.89 4.52
C GLN A 59 -9.54 25.29 5.24
N ASP A 60 -9.66 25.10 6.56
CA ASP A 60 -8.61 24.43 7.33
C ASP A 60 -8.75 22.90 7.11
N ILE A 61 -8.16 22.41 6.04
CA ILE A 61 -8.22 21.01 5.65
C ILE A 61 -6.93 20.33 6.05
N LYS A 62 -7.06 19.28 6.86
CA LYS A 62 -6.00 18.31 7.12
C LYS A 62 -6.17 17.11 6.21
N TYR A 63 -5.07 16.46 5.89
CA TYR A 63 -5.09 15.21 5.12
C TYR A 63 -4.66 14.05 5.98
N LEU A 64 -5.46 12.99 5.93
CA LEU A 64 -5.10 11.71 6.52
C LEU A 64 -4.47 10.86 5.42
N VAL A 65 -3.24 10.43 5.64
CA VAL A 65 -2.54 9.50 4.76
C VAL A 65 -2.57 8.13 5.43
N VAL A 66 -3.26 7.19 4.81
CA VAL A 66 -3.34 5.82 5.32
C VAL A 66 -2.51 4.92 4.41
N ILE A 67 -1.49 4.29 4.97
CA ILE A 67 -0.76 3.23 4.28
C ILE A 67 -1.37 1.91 4.75
N GLU A 68 -2.12 1.28 3.86
CA GLU A 68 -2.77 0.00 4.12
C GLU A 68 -2.03 -1.11 3.40
N GLY A 69 -1.55 -2.11 4.14
CA GLY A 69 -1.03 -3.34 3.56
C GLY A 69 -2.16 -4.34 3.35
N GLN A 70 -2.15 -5.01 2.21
CA GLN A 70 -3.01 -6.15 1.92
C GLN A 70 -2.16 -7.40 1.67
N ALA A 71 -2.68 -8.56 2.03
CA ALA A 71 -2.04 -9.84 1.79
C ALA A 71 -2.90 -10.71 0.87
N SER A 72 -2.25 -11.63 0.15
CA SER A 72 -2.95 -12.68 -0.57
C SER A 72 -3.76 -13.54 0.40
N ALA A 73 -4.95 -13.96 -0.02
CA ALA A 73 -5.80 -14.84 0.79
C ALA A 73 -5.33 -16.29 0.66
N ASP A 74 -4.11 -16.54 1.11
CA ASP A 74 -3.44 -17.85 1.05
C ASP A 74 -3.56 -18.65 2.35
N GLY A 75 -4.21 -18.10 3.36
CA GLY A 75 -4.42 -18.75 4.64
C GLY A 75 -3.18 -18.79 5.54
N TYR A 76 -2.15 -18.00 5.24
CA TYR A 76 -0.94 -17.97 6.05
C TYR A 76 -1.25 -17.64 7.50
N TYR A 77 -1.01 -18.61 8.38
CA TYR A 77 -1.19 -18.48 9.82
C TYR A 77 -0.33 -19.50 10.54
N LEU A 78 0.66 -19.06 11.28
CA LEU A 78 1.46 -19.90 12.17
C LEU A 78 0.98 -19.78 13.61
N ASN A 79 0.72 -18.55 14.05
CA ASN A 79 0.21 -18.20 15.38
C ASN A 79 -0.26 -16.74 15.36
N ASP A 80 -0.67 -16.20 16.51
CA ASP A 80 -1.20 -14.85 16.62
C ASP A 80 -0.19 -13.74 16.29
N TYR A 81 1.10 -14.04 16.22
CA TYR A 81 2.16 -13.09 15.89
C TYR A 81 2.67 -13.24 14.45
N TYR A 82 2.41 -14.37 13.80
CA TYR A 82 2.87 -14.69 12.45
C TYR A 82 1.68 -15.16 11.61
N ASN A 83 1.02 -14.21 10.96
CA ASN A 83 -0.16 -14.44 10.13
C ASN A 83 -0.32 -13.28 9.15
N ASN A 84 -1.28 -13.37 8.25
CA ASN A 84 -1.48 -12.35 7.23
C ASN A 84 -1.91 -10.98 7.79
N ASP A 85 -2.63 -10.94 8.90
CA ASP A 85 -3.02 -9.66 9.52
C ASP A 85 -1.78 -8.91 10.01
N VAL A 86 -0.93 -9.57 10.77
CA VAL A 86 0.31 -8.98 11.28
C VAL A 86 1.28 -8.67 10.15
N LEU A 87 1.42 -9.59 9.19
CA LEU A 87 2.33 -9.43 8.06
C LEU A 87 1.96 -8.22 7.20
N SER A 88 0.68 -8.01 6.92
CA SER A 88 0.22 -6.87 6.13
C SER A 88 0.51 -5.54 6.85
N TYR A 89 0.36 -5.48 8.16
CA TYR A 89 0.75 -4.32 8.96
C TYR A 89 2.27 -4.09 8.92
N GLN A 90 3.07 -5.13 9.12
CA GLN A 90 4.53 -5.02 9.08
C GLN A 90 5.02 -4.52 7.72
N ARG A 91 4.41 -4.96 6.64
CA ARG A 91 4.72 -4.50 5.28
C ARG A 91 4.41 -3.01 5.13
N ALA A 92 3.26 -2.55 5.61
CA ALA A 92 2.88 -1.13 5.54
C ALA A 92 3.84 -0.26 6.36
N LEU A 93 4.22 -0.71 7.55
CA LEU A 93 5.19 -0.01 8.39
C LEU A 93 6.56 0.04 7.72
N ALA A 94 7.00 -1.06 7.12
CA ALA A 94 8.27 -1.13 6.40
C ALA A 94 8.29 -0.20 5.18
N LEU A 95 7.17 -0.05 4.48
CA LEU A 95 7.05 0.90 3.36
C LEU A 95 7.25 2.34 3.82
N HIS A 96 6.59 2.73 4.92
CA HIS A 96 6.77 4.06 5.50
C HIS A 96 8.24 4.34 5.84
N ARG A 97 8.88 3.38 6.50
CA ARG A 97 10.31 3.50 6.88
C ARG A 97 11.23 3.54 5.66
N PHE A 98 10.92 2.77 4.65
CA PHE A 98 11.67 2.77 3.39
C PHE A 98 11.63 4.14 2.71
N TRP A 99 10.45 4.77 2.64
CA TRP A 99 10.34 6.12 2.09
C TRP A 99 11.11 7.15 2.91
N LYS A 100 11.10 7.04 4.23
CA LYS A 100 11.89 7.94 5.09
C LYS A 100 13.39 7.78 4.84
N GLU A 101 13.87 6.56 4.80
CA GLU A 101 15.30 6.25 4.71
C GLU A 101 15.85 6.44 3.30
N GLU A 102 15.12 5.99 2.29
CA GLU A 102 15.61 5.92 0.92
C GLU A 102 15.18 7.10 0.04
N ALA A 103 14.10 7.76 0.36
CA ALA A 103 13.56 8.86 -0.43
C ALA A 103 13.42 10.18 0.34
N LEU A 104 13.75 10.20 1.61
CA LEU A 104 13.59 11.33 2.52
C LEU A 104 12.16 11.88 2.54
N ILE A 105 11.19 10.97 2.45
CA ILE A 105 9.76 11.30 2.51
C ILE A 105 9.19 10.76 3.80
N ASP A 106 8.69 11.65 4.64
CA ASP A 106 8.05 11.30 5.92
C ASP A 106 6.64 11.89 5.99
N PHE A 107 5.65 11.06 5.67
CA PHE A 107 4.26 11.48 5.71
C PHE A 107 3.75 11.79 7.13
N SER A 108 4.44 11.31 8.16
CA SER A 108 4.10 11.63 9.56
C SER A 108 4.57 13.02 9.97
N ASN A 109 5.43 13.65 9.19
CA ASN A 109 6.01 14.96 9.49
C ASN A 109 5.71 16.01 8.42
N MET A 110 4.75 15.77 7.55
CA MET A 110 4.27 16.76 6.60
C MET A 110 3.25 17.69 7.25
N ASP A 111 3.31 18.99 6.92
CA ASP A 111 2.37 19.98 7.41
C ASP A 111 0.93 19.60 7.06
N LYS A 112 0.02 19.70 8.03
CA LYS A 112 -1.40 19.37 7.89
C LYS A 112 -1.66 17.96 7.37
N CYS A 113 -0.78 17.04 7.69
CA CYS A 113 -0.92 15.61 7.40
C CYS A 113 -0.82 14.78 8.66
N GLU A 114 -1.63 13.75 8.73
CA GLU A 114 -1.51 12.70 9.73
C GLU A 114 -1.35 11.36 9.03
N LEU A 115 -0.47 10.51 9.55
CA LEU A 115 -0.19 9.19 9.01
C LEU A 115 -0.83 8.11 9.86
N VAL A 116 -1.51 7.18 9.19
CA VAL A 116 -1.99 5.93 9.80
C VAL A 116 -1.39 4.75 9.07
N ILE A 117 -0.82 3.84 9.81
CA ILE A 117 -0.35 2.55 9.30
C ILE A 117 -1.43 1.51 9.60
N SER A 118 -1.81 0.75 8.57
CA SER A 118 -2.89 -0.22 8.68
C SER A 118 -2.52 -1.52 7.97
N GLY A 119 -2.97 -2.63 8.52
CA GLY A 119 -2.90 -3.93 7.87
C GLY A 119 -4.28 -4.55 7.84
N SER A 120 -4.76 -4.89 6.65
CA SER A 120 -6.08 -5.51 6.46
C SER A 120 -5.99 -7.02 6.19
N GLY A 121 -4.79 -7.59 6.19
CA GLY A 121 -4.60 -9.02 6.00
C GLY A 121 -5.20 -9.50 4.68
N GLU A 122 -6.07 -10.51 4.77
CA GLU A 122 -6.81 -11.07 3.62
C GLU A 122 -8.10 -10.32 3.33
N GLY A 123 -8.39 -9.25 4.08
CA GLY A 123 -9.56 -8.40 3.93
C GLY A 123 -9.26 -7.07 3.27
N GLY A 124 -10.02 -6.06 3.66
CA GLY A 124 -9.89 -4.71 3.14
C GLY A 124 -10.71 -4.50 1.86
N VAL A 125 -10.89 -3.24 1.52
CA VAL A 125 -11.67 -2.83 0.35
C VAL A 125 -10.94 -1.69 -0.35
N PRO A 126 -10.77 -1.75 -1.68
CA PRO A 126 -11.17 -2.85 -2.56
C PRO A 126 -10.19 -4.01 -2.55
N ARG A 127 -10.66 -5.17 -2.99
CA ARG A 127 -9.83 -6.33 -3.27
C ARG A 127 -9.82 -6.60 -4.78
N PHE A 128 -8.70 -7.14 -5.27
CA PHE A 128 -8.64 -7.67 -6.64
C PHE A 128 -9.36 -9.03 -6.66
N THR A 129 -10.29 -9.19 -7.61
CA THR A 129 -11.18 -10.34 -7.65
C THR A 129 -10.92 -11.22 -8.87
N GLU A 130 -11.56 -12.40 -8.90
CA GLU A 130 -11.57 -13.24 -10.09
C GLU A 130 -12.12 -12.51 -11.31
N ASN A 131 -13.16 -11.68 -11.12
CA ASN A 131 -13.73 -10.88 -12.22
C ASN A 131 -12.73 -9.85 -12.74
N ASP A 132 -11.95 -9.24 -11.86
CA ASP A 132 -10.87 -8.32 -12.28
C ASP A 132 -9.80 -9.06 -13.08
N TYR A 133 -9.47 -10.28 -12.66
CA TYR A 133 -8.52 -11.13 -13.37
C TYR A 133 -8.99 -11.46 -14.78
N LYS A 134 -10.27 -11.77 -14.95
CA LYS A 134 -10.88 -12.06 -16.27
C LYS A 134 -10.80 -10.90 -17.24
N LYS A 135 -10.66 -9.67 -16.75
CA LYS A 135 -10.45 -8.47 -17.56
C LYS A 135 -8.99 -8.26 -17.95
N ASN A 136 -8.08 -9.06 -17.40
CA ASN A 136 -6.66 -8.98 -17.73
C ASN A 136 -6.44 -9.37 -19.19
N PRO A 137 -5.67 -8.57 -19.97
CA PRO A 137 -5.40 -8.90 -21.38
C PRO A 137 -4.74 -10.26 -21.62
N GLN A 138 -4.09 -10.81 -20.60
CA GLN A 138 -3.46 -12.13 -20.69
C GLN A 138 -4.41 -13.29 -20.37
N TYR A 139 -5.64 -13.00 -19.97
CA TYR A 139 -6.61 -14.05 -19.67
C TYR A 139 -7.16 -14.65 -20.97
N VAL A 140 -7.15 -15.99 -21.04
CA VAL A 140 -7.71 -16.74 -22.18
C VAL A 140 -9.13 -17.21 -21.79
N ILE A 141 -10.13 -16.81 -22.57
CA ILE A 141 -11.52 -17.20 -22.35
C ILE A 141 -11.63 -18.73 -22.33
N GLY A 142 -12.30 -19.27 -21.30
CA GLY A 142 -12.46 -20.70 -21.10
C GLY A 142 -11.33 -21.38 -20.34
N SER A 143 -10.30 -20.63 -19.96
CA SER A 143 -9.23 -21.14 -19.09
C SER A 143 -9.75 -21.40 -17.68
N SER A 144 -9.26 -22.45 -17.04
CA SER A 144 -9.51 -22.72 -15.64
C SER A 144 -8.73 -21.72 -14.76
N ILE A 145 -9.43 -20.97 -13.90
CA ILE A 145 -8.83 -19.97 -13.02
C ILE A 145 -8.63 -20.57 -11.64
N LYS A 146 -7.40 -20.51 -11.13
CA LYS A 146 -7.08 -20.86 -9.75
C LYS A 146 -7.11 -19.60 -8.88
N LYS A 147 -7.45 -19.75 -7.61
CA LYS A 147 -7.43 -18.63 -6.64
C LYS A 147 -6.06 -17.94 -6.60
N SER A 148 -4.98 -18.69 -6.70
CA SER A 148 -3.62 -18.12 -6.71
C SER A 148 -3.36 -17.22 -7.93
N ASP A 149 -4.08 -17.40 -9.03
CA ASP A 149 -3.88 -16.60 -10.24
C ASP A 149 -4.26 -15.14 -10.04
N TYR A 150 -5.31 -14.86 -9.24
CA TYR A 150 -5.77 -13.50 -8.98
C TYR A 150 -5.42 -13.00 -7.58
N GLU A 151 -5.27 -13.88 -6.58
CA GLU A 151 -4.94 -13.46 -5.22
C GLU A 151 -3.54 -12.83 -5.11
N LYS A 152 -2.61 -13.19 -5.99
CA LYS A 152 -1.28 -12.57 -6.00
C LYS A 152 -1.33 -11.05 -6.20
N PHE A 153 -2.36 -10.53 -6.88
CA PHE A 153 -2.55 -9.10 -7.09
C PHE A 153 -3.06 -8.38 -5.83
N ASN A 154 -3.45 -9.11 -4.78
CA ASN A 154 -3.78 -8.57 -3.48
C ASN A 154 -2.57 -8.42 -2.56
N GLN A 155 -1.41 -8.88 -2.98
CA GLN A 155 -0.15 -8.59 -2.32
C GLN A 155 0.29 -7.18 -2.73
N ARG A 156 -0.28 -6.19 -2.05
CA ARG A 156 -0.13 -4.79 -2.46
C ARG A 156 -0.36 -3.83 -1.32
N PHE A 157 -0.04 -2.57 -1.57
CA PHE A 157 -0.39 -1.45 -0.71
C PHE A 157 -1.50 -0.63 -1.33
N LEU A 158 -2.38 -0.12 -0.50
CA LEU A 158 -3.31 0.94 -0.83
C LEU A 158 -2.93 2.16 0.00
N ILE A 159 -2.61 3.26 -0.65
CA ILE A 159 -2.32 4.52 0.03
C ILE A 159 -3.51 5.43 -0.20
N HIS A 160 -4.22 5.73 0.89
CA HIS A 160 -5.42 6.57 0.86
C HIS A 160 -5.04 7.98 1.30
N ILE A 161 -5.44 8.98 0.53
CA ILE A 161 -5.36 10.38 0.92
C ILE A 161 -6.78 10.86 1.15
N VAL A 162 -7.11 11.14 2.40
CA VAL A 162 -8.47 11.48 2.83
C VAL A 162 -8.48 12.88 3.42
N PRO A 163 -9.24 13.82 2.85
CA PRO A 163 -9.38 15.15 3.46
C PRO A 163 -10.24 15.05 4.72
N VAL A 164 -9.82 15.72 5.77
CA VAL A 164 -10.57 15.87 7.02
C VAL A 164 -10.90 17.33 7.18
N ILE A 165 -12.17 17.67 7.07
CA ILE A 165 -12.66 19.06 7.10
C ILE A 165 -13.16 19.35 8.52
N GLY A 166 -12.65 20.45 9.09
CA GLY A 166 -13.08 20.98 10.35
C GLY A 166 -12.41 20.34 11.56
N ASN A 167 -12.55 21.00 12.70
CA ASN A 167 -12.10 20.50 13.99
C ASN A 167 -13.23 19.74 14.65
N ILE A 168 -13.15 18.42 14.64
CA ILE A 168 -14.02 17.63 15.52
C ILE A 168 -13.38 17.67 16.90
N LYS A 169 -13.96 18.48 17.79
CA LYS A 169 -13.62 18.41 19.20
C LYS A 169 -14.52 17.38 19.83
N MET A 170 -13.91 16.36 20.37
CA MET A 170 -14.59 15.45 21.29
C MET A 170 -14.67 16.20 22.62
N ASP A 171 -15.87 16.54 23.04
CA ASP A 171 -16.08 17.06 24.40
C ASP A 171 -15.84 15.94 25.42
N ASP A 172 -15.01 16.23 26.40
CA ASP A 172 -14.73 15.31 27.51
C ASP A 172 -15.96 15.10 28.38
#